data_12ef24400300871005be64bc57efa619
#
_entry.id   12ef24400300871005be64bc57efa619
#
_cell.length_a   1.000
_cell.length_b   1.000
_cell.length_c   1.000
_cell.angle_alpha   90.00
_cell.angle_beta   90.00
_cell.angle_gamma   90.00
#
_symmetry.space_group_name_H-M   'P 1'
#
loop_
_entity.id
_entity.type
_entity.pdbx_description
1 polymer ?
#
loop_
_entity_poly.entity_id
_entity_poly.type
_entity_poly.pdbx_seq_one_letter_code
_entity_poly.pdbx_strand_id
1 'polypeptide(L)'
;LVPDSAHGTNPATTAMSGLKVVEVPSDSRGNVDLAVLKGLIEKHGPNLVGLMLTNPNTLGLFDEGVEEVIRMVHETGALVYGDGANFNAILGIAKPGEIGFDVMHFNLHKTFSTPHGGGGPGSGAVGVRAELVDYLPGPIVEKSEDGWYTWVMPAKSIGRVKAFWGNFGVLVRAYTYIRMHGAQGLREISENAVLNANYLQARLRGVYPIPHGDRTCMHEFVAQGKLEGAPGINTMDIAKRLMDYDFHPPTVYFPLIVSEALMIEPTETESKETMDAFADAMIQIAQEARENPELLKTAPHHAPLKRLDEVRAAKELQLCYAPGCS
;
A
#
# COMPACT_ATOMS: atom_id res chain seq x y z
N LEU A 1 8.53 -1.40 -16.44
CA LEU A 1 8.70 -0.13 -15.71
C LEU A 1 8.03 -0.24 -14.33
N VAL A 2 8.59 0.43 -13.31
CA VAL A 2 8.03 0.48 -11.95
C VAL A 2 8.30 1.88 -11.39
N PRO A 3 7.30 2.64 -10.92
CA PRO A 3 7.52 3.92 -10.26
C PRO A 3 8.38 3.79 -8.99
N ASP A 4 9.16 4.82 -8.68
CA ASP A 4 10.00 4.91 -7.48
C ASP A 4 9.18 4.94 -6.18
N SER A 5 7.92 5.39 -6.26
CA SER A 5 6.95 5.35 -5.18
C SER A 5 6.32 3.96 -4.95
N ALA A 6 6.63 2.96 -5.77
CA ALA A 6 6.04 1.63 -5.65
C ALA A 6 6.49 0.91 -4.36
N HIS A 7 5.62 0.03 -3.84
CA HIS A 7 6.01 -0.89 -2.78
C HIS A 7 7.10 -1.87 -3.27
N GLY A 8 8.03 -2.24 -2.39
CA GLY A 8 9.15 -3.14 -2.73
C GLY A 8 8.74 -4.50 -3.32
N THR A 9 7.51 -4.94 -3.09
CA THR A 9 6.92 -6.13 -3.72
C THR A 9 6.86 -6.01 -5.25
N ASN A 10 6.64 -4.82 -5.80
CA ASN A 10 6.47 -4.62 -7.23
C ASN A 10 7.77 -4.90 -8.01
N PRO A 11 8.92 -4.27 -7.69
CA PRO A 11 10.18 -4.63 -8.31
C PRO A 11 10.60 -6.07 -8.00
N ALA A 12 10.34 -6.59 -6.79
CA ALA A 12 10.65 -7.98 -6.44
C ALA A 12 9.89 -8.98 -7.30
N THR A 13 8.59 -8.80 -7.47
CA THR A 13 7.74 -9.65 -8.32
C THR A 13 8.17 -9.58 -9.78
N THR A 14 8.52 -8.40 -10.26
CA THR A 14 9.05 -8.20 -11.61
C THR A 14 10.34 -9.02 -11.82
N ALA A 15 11.27 -8.95 -10.87
CA ALA A 15 12.52 -9.72 -10.93
C ALA A 15 12.28 -11.23 -10.84
N MET A 16 11.36 -11.69 -9.98
CA MET A 16 10.97 -13.10 -9.88
C MET A 16 10.35 -13.64 -11.17
N SER A 17 9.71 -12.77 -11.96
CA SER A 17 9.16 -13.11 -13.27
C SER A 17 10.23 -13.15 -14.39
N GLY A 18 11.51 -12.98 -14.05
CA GLY A 18 12.61 -12.98 -15.01
C GLY A 18 12.75 -11.70 -15.82
N LEU A 19 12.08 -10.63 -15.41
CA LEU A 19 12.08 -9.35 -16.10
C LEU A 19 13.08 -8.37 -15.43
N LYS A 20 13.61 -7.45 -16.24
CA LYS A 20 14.40 -6.33 -15.72
C LYS A 20 13.50 -5.22 -15.23
N VAL A 21 13.76 -4.73 -14.04
CA VAL A 21 13.12 -3.52 -13.49
C VAL A 21 13.83 -2.29 -14.05
N VAL A 22 13.05 -1.34 -14.52
CA VAL A 22 13.51 0.03 -14.84
C VAL A 22 12.62 0.98 -14.05
N GLU A 23 13.22 1.74 -13.17
CA GLU A 23 12.53 2.68 -12.31
C GLU A 23 12.09 3.92 -13.07
N VAL A 24 10.89 4.42 -12.76
CA VAL A 24 10.35 5.69 -13.26
C VAL A 24 10.24 6.64 -12.08
N PRO A 25 10.98 7.75 -12.05
CA PRO A 25 10.92 8.71 -10.96
C PRO A 25 9.57 9.42 -10.89
N SER A 26 9.25 9.88 -9.68
CA SER A 26 8.15 10.79 -9.44
C SER A 26 8.53 12.22 -9.77
N ASP A 27 7.55 13.01 -10.23
CA ASP A 27 7.69 14.46 -10.40
C ASP A 27 7.64 15.19 -9.05
N SER A 28 7.81 16.52 -9.06
CA SER A 28 7.76 17.35 -7.86
C SER A 28 6.39 17.35 -7.15
N ARG A 29 5.35 16.90 -7.82
CA ARG A 29 4.00 16.76 -7.26
C ARG A 29 3.68 15.35 -6.76
N GLY A 30 4.61 14.39 -6.93
CA GLY A 30 4.44 12.99 -6.54
C GLY A 30 3.65 12.14 -7.54
N ASN A 31 3.49 12.58 -8.78
CA ASN A 31 2.97 11.79 -9.89
C ASN A 31 4.12 11.10 -10.63
N VAL A 32 3.80 10.15 -11.50
CA VAL A 32 4.78 9.62 -12.46
C VAL A 32 5.29 10.75 -13.36
N ASP A 33 6.61 10.93 -13.47
CA ASP A 33 7.21 11.93 -14.35
C ASP A 33 7.02 11.54 -15.82
N LEU A 34 6.09 12.21 -16.50
CA LEU A 34 5.74 11.93 -17.89
C LEU A 34 6.90 12.17 -18.87
N ALA A 35 7.78 13.14 -18.60
CA ALA A 35 8.90 13.44 -19.47
C ALA A 35 9.95 12.32 -19.38
N VAL A 36 10.24 11.86 -18.16
CA VAL A 36 11.15 10.73 -17.93
C VAL A 36 10.53 9.43 -18.47
N LEU A 37 9.24 9.19 -18.22
CA LEU A 37 8.53 8.03 -18.77
C LEU A 37 8.65 7.96 -20.28
N LYS A 38 8.46 9.08 -20.98
CA LYS A 38 8.61 9.17 -22.44
C LYS A 38 10.02 8.75 -22.89
N GLY A 39 11.04 9.27 -22.26
CA GLY A 39 12.43 8.91 -22.57
C GLY A 39 12.75 7.42 -22.32
N LEU A 40 12.18 6.84 -21.26
CA LEU A 40 12.31 5.41 -20.98
C LEU A 40 11.59 4.56 -22.01
N ILE A 41 10.40 4.96 -22.44
CA ILE A 41 9.64 4.31 -23.52
C ILE A 41 10.42 4.36 -24.84
N GLU A 42 10.96 5.51 -25.22
CA GLU A 42 11.80 5.64 -26.43
C GLU A 42 13.01 4.71 -26.38
N LYS A 43 13.64 4.59 -25.21
CA LYS A 43 14.82 3.73 -25.01
C LYS A 43 14.52 2.24 -24.97
N HIS A 44 13.43 1.84 -24.37
CA HIS A 44 13.11 0.45 -24.03
C HIS A 44 11.89 -0.13 -24.76
N GLY A 45 11.13 0.72 -25.50
CA GLY A 45 9.85 0.36 -26.08
C GLY A 45 9.76 -1.00 -26.76
N PRO A 46 10.71 -1.37 -27.65
CA PRO A 46 10.68 -2.69 -28.31
C PRO A 46 10.80 -3.89 -27.36
N ASN A 47 11.32 -3.68 -26.15
CA ASN A 47 11.51 -4.71 -25.11
C ASN A 47 10.66 -4.45 -23.88
N LEU A 48 9.76 -3.48 -23.92
CA LEU A 48 8.90 -3.15 -22.80
C LEU A 48 7.78 -4.19 -22.68
N VAL A 49 7.75 -4.90 -21.55
CA VAL A 49 6.68 -5.86 -21.23
C VAL A 49 5.48 -5.15 -20.61
N GLY A 50 5.73 -4.22 -19.72
CA GLY A 50 4.65 -3.48 -19.05
C GLY A 50 5.12 -2.46 -18.05
N LEU A 51 4.14 -1.76 -17.51
CA LEU A 51 4.25 -0.88 -16.34
C LEU A 51 3.45 -1.48 -15.18
N MET A 52 4.04 -1.58 -13.99
CA MET A 52 3.35 -1.94 -12.76
C MET A 52 3.11 -0.69 -11.94
N LEU A 53 1.87 -0.27 -11.79
CA LEU A 53 1.47 1.00 -11.22
C LEU A 53 0.53 0.80 -10.03
N THR A 54 0.84 1.44 -8.90
CA THR A 54 -0.07 1.56 -7.75
C THR A 54 -0.80 2.90 -7.85
N ASN A 55 -2.13 2.90 -7.88
CA ASN A 55 -2.92 4.14 -7.90
C ASN A 55 -4.22 3.98 -7.08
N PRO A 56 -4.39 4.76 -5.98
CA PRO A 56 -3.48 5.76 -5.43
C PRO A 56 -2.12 5.21 -5.07
N ASN A 57 -1.06 6.03 -5.19
CA ASN A 57 0.31 5.61 -4.91
C ASN A 57 0.62 5.60 -3.39
N THR A 58 1.81 5.19 -3.01
CA THR A 58 2.24 5.08 -1.60
C THR A 58 2.52 6.43 -0.92
N LEU A 59 2.44 7.53 -1.65
CA LEU A 59 2.41 8.89 -1.08
C LEU A 59 1.01 9.30 -0.64
N GLY A 60 0.02 8.42 -0.84
CA GLY A 60 -1.40 8.72 -0.62
C GLY A 60 -2.00 9.61 -1.69
N LEU A 61 -1.45 9.63 -2.90
CA LEU A 61 -1.86 10.53 -3.97
C LEU A 61 -2.46 9.75 -5.14
N PHE A 62 -3.57 10.24 -5.68
CA PHE A 62 -4.06 9.79 -6.97
C PHE A 62 -3.22 10.46 -8.06
N ASP A 63 -2.65 9.67 -8.96
CA ASP A 63 -1.83 10.19 -10.06
C ASP A 63 -2.72 10.95 -11.05
N GLU A 64 -2.46 12.26 -11.18
CA GLU A 64 -3.26 13.16 -12.00
C GLU A 64 -3.11 12.86 -13.49
N GLY A 65 -2.00 12.25 -13.90
CA GLY A 65 -1.67 11.89 -15.28
C GLY A 65 -1.90 10.43 -15.63
N VAL A 66 -2.60 9.64 -14.79
CA VAL A 66 -2.69 8.18 -14.93
C VAL A 66 -3.18 7.72 -16.32
N GLU A 67 -4.16 8.39 -16.91
CA GLU A 67 -4.67 8.03 -18.23
C GLU A 67 -3.61 8.24 -19.31
N GLU A 68 -2.83 9.31 -19.21
CA GLU A 68 -1.73 9.61 -20.13
C GLU A 68 -0.58 8.62 -19.97
N VAL A 69 -0.22 8.28 -18.73
CA VAL A 69 0.77 7.23 -18.42
C VAL A 69 0.39 5.92 -19.10
N ILE A 70 -0.87 5.48 -18.92
CA ILE A 70 -1.39 4.24 -19.50
C ILE A 70 -1.38 4.31 -21.03
N ARG A 71 -1.85 5.41 -21.61
CA ARG A 71 -1.86 5.61 -23.07
C ARG A 71 -0.47 5.48 -23.66
N MET A 72 0.52 6.14 -23.06
CA MET A 72 1.92 6.09 -23.52
C MET A 72 2.50 4.67 -23.49
N VAL A 73 2.18 3.89 -22.46
CA VAL A 73 2.62 2.50 -22.37
C VAL A 73 1.93 1.63 -23.42
N HIS A 74 0.62 1.79 -23.59
CA HIS A 74 -0.15 1.02 -24.58
C HIS A 74 0.29 1.28 -26.02
N GLU A 75 0.76 2.48 -26.35
CA GLU A 75 1.30 2.79 -27.68
C GLU A 75 2.52 1.94 -28.08
N THR A 76 3.21 1.35 -27.10
CA THR A 76 4.29 0.41 -27.35
C THR A 76 3.83 -1.05 -27.52
N GLY A 77 2.56 -1.34 -27.27
CA GLY A 77 2.00 -2.70 -27.18
C GLY A 77 2.23 -3.38 -25.83
N ALA A 78 2.81 -2.67 -24.85
CA ALA A 78 3.02 -3.17 -23.50
C ALA A 78 1.73 -3.06 -22.66
N LEU A 79 1.67 -3.82 -21.54
CA LEU A 79 0.51 -3.88 -20.66
C LEU A 79 0.71 -3.03 -19.41
N VAL A 80 -0.41 -2.64 -18.78
CA VAL A 80 -0.39 -1.95 -17.49
C VAL A 80 -1.02 -2.81 -16.41
N TYR A 81 -0.21 -3.14 -15.41
CA TYR A 81 -0.61 -3.89 -14.23
C TYR A 81 -0.91 -2.92 -13.08
N GLY A 82 -2.14 -3.00 -12.55
CA GLY A 82 -2.57 -2.24 -11.38
C GLY A 82 -2.30 -2.98 -10.08
N ASP A 83 -1.51 -2.38 -9.21
CA ASP A 83 -1.42 -2.79 -7.81
C ASP A 83 -2.60 -2.23 -7.03
N GLY A 84 -3.53 -3.10 -6.65
CA GLY A 84 -4.75 -2.76 -5.92
C GLY A 84 -4.59 -2.69 -4.41
N ALA A 85 -3.37 -2.53 -3.89
CA ALA A 85 -3.13 -2.41 -2.45
C ALA A 85 -3.93 -1.27 -1.81
N ASN A 86 -4.11 -0.16 -2.53
CA ASN A 86 -4.78 1.05 -2.07
C ASN A 86 -6.21 1.20 -2.62
N PHE A 87 -6.83 0.10 -3.01
CA PHE A 87 -8.15 0.09 -3.65
C PHE A 87 -9.28 0.58 -2.73
N ASN A 88 -9.12 0.48 -1.41
CA ASN A 88 -10.05 1.01 -0.42
C ASN A 88 -10.31 2.52 -0.55
N ALA A 89 -9.41 3.27 -1.16
CA ALA A 89 -9.60 4.70 -1.41
C ALA A 89 -10.52 5.03 -2.59
N ILE A 90 -10.82 4.07 -3.45
CA ILE A 90 -11.51 4.29 -4.73
C ILE A 90 -12.69 3.33 -4.98
N LEU A 91 -13.08 2.53 -4.00
CA LEU A 91 -14.24 1.63 -4.09
C LEU A 91 -15.51 2.39 -4.47
N GLY A 92 -16.19 1.93 -5.51
CA GLY A 92 -17.43 2.54 -5.98
C GLY A 92 -17.29 3.96 -6.57
N ILE A 93 -16.05 4.45 -6.72
CA ILE A 93 -15.72 5.79 -7.23
C ILE A 93 -14.99 5.71 -8.56
N ALA A 94 -13.88 4.98 -8.61
CA ALA A 94 -13.12 4.80 -9.83
C ALA A 94 -13.17 3.33 -10.31
N LYS A 95 -13.09 3.15 -11.63
CA LYS A 95 -13.11 1.83 -12.26
C LYS A 95 -11.79 1.62 -13.01
N PRO A 96 -10.82 0.90 -12.43
CA PRO A 96 -9.50 0.73 -13.05
C PRO A 96 -9.52 0.21 -14.47
N GLY A 97 -10.43 -0.70 -14.79
CA GLY A 97 -10.59 -1.18 -16.17
C GLY A 97 -11.02 -0.12 -17.17
N GLU A 98 -11.85 0.88 -16.76
CA GLU A 98 -12.24 2.01 -17.59
C GLU A 98 -11.11 3.05 -17.72
N ILE A 99 -10.26 3.17 -16.69
CA ILE A 99 -9.04 4.01 -16.73
C ILE A 99 -8.01 3.42 -17.69
N GLY A 100 -8.02 2.10 -17.91
CA GLY A 100 -7.17 1.41 -18.89
C GLY A 100 -6.23 0.34 -18.34
N PHE A 101 -6.33 -0.02 -17.05
CA PHE A 101 -5.54 -1.12 -16.51
C PHE A 101 -5.92 -2.45 -17.18
N ASP A 102 -4.92 -3.24 -17.58
CA ASP A 102 -5.10 -4.52 -18.25
C ASP A 102 -5.21 -5.69 -17.26
N VAL A 103 -4.46 -5.60 -16.17
CA VAL A 103 -4.42 -6.57 -15.07
C VAL A 103 -4.47 -5.80 -13.76
N MET A 104 -5.18 -6.32 -12.78
CA MET A 104 -5.19 -5.75 -11.44
C MET A 104 -5.33 -6.85 -10.39
N HIS A 105 -4.55 -6.79 -9.33
CA HIS A 105 -4.81 -7.59 -8.14
C HIS A 105 -5.52 -6.77 -7.05
N PHE A 106 -6.25 -7.45 -6.19
CA PHE A 106 -6.96 -6.87 -5.05
C PHE A 106 -6.51 -7.57 -3.78
N ASN A 107 -6.12 -6.80 -2.76
CA ASN A 107 -5.76 -7.34 -1.47
C ASN A 107 -7.00 -7.43 -0.57
N LEU A 108 -7.49 -8.66 -0.32
CA LEU A 108 -8.67 -8.87 0.54
C LEU A 108 -8.38 -8.48 1.99
N HIS A 109 -7.13 -8.66 2.43
CA HIS A 109 -6.65 -8.29 3.76
C HIS A 109 -6.36 -6.79 3.95
N LYS A 110 -6.63 -5.96 2.94
CA LYS A 110 -6.61 -4.48 3.01
C LYS A 110 -8.02 -3.96 2.81
N THR A 111 -8.47 -3.88 1.57
CA THR A 111 -9.74 -3.29 1.15
C THR A 111 -10.98 -3.97 1.75
N PHE A 112 -10.94 -5.28 1.98
CA PHE A 112 -12.12 -6.05 2.41
C PHE A 112 -12.01 -6.59 3.84
N SER A 113 -11.14 -6.00 4.65
CA SER A 113 -11.05 -6.23 6.10
C SER A 113 -10.88 -7.70 6.52
N THR A 114 -10.11 -8.46 5.76
CA THR A 114 -9.78 -9.84 6.11
C THR A 114 -8.42 -9.93 6.82
N PRO A 115 -8.12 -11.00 7.56
CA PRO A 115 -6.85 -11.10 8.27
C PRO A 115 -5.66 -11.26 7.30
N HIS A 116 -4.53 -10.63 7.63
CA HIS A 116 -3.21 -10.82 7.00
C HIS A 116 -2.30 -11.72 7.83
N GLY A 117 -2.40 -11.63 9.15
CA GLY A 117 -1.67 -12.45 10.11
C GLY A 117 -0.15 -12.26 10.09
N GLY A 118 0.34 -11.06 9.73
CA GLY A 118 1.78 -10.79 9.66
C GLY A 118 2.53 -11.67 8.64
N GLY A 119 1.92 -11.96 7.49
CA GLY A 119 2.43 -12.87 6.47
C GLY A 119 1.75 -14.25 6.45
N GLY A 120 0.62 -14.38 7.15
CA GLY A 120 -0.21 -15.58 7.21
C GLY A 120 -1.30 -15.64 6.13
N PRO A 121 -2.59 -15.54 6.50
CA PRO A 121 -3.71 -15.84 5.61
C PRO A 121 -4.05 -14.73 4.59
N GLY A 122 -3.10 -13.93 4.17
CA GLY A 122 -3.30 -12.93 3.13
C GLY A 122 -3.86 -13.56 1.86
N SER A 123 -4.77 -12.87 1.18
CA SER A 123 -5.41 -13.36 -0.03
C SER A 123 -5.71 -12.21 -0.99
N GLY A 124 -5.90 -12.55 -2.26
CA GLY A 124 -6.23 -11.59 -3.30
C GLY A 124 -6.92 -12.24 -4.48
N ALA A 125 -7.67 -11.44 -5.20
CA ALA A 125 -8.20 -11.79 -6.50
C ALA A 125 -7.40 -11.06 -7.58
N VAL A 126 -7.35 -11.62 -8.79
CA VAL A 126 -6.77 -10.99 -9.97
C VAL A 126 -7.88 -10.80 -11.00
N GLY A 127 -8.06 -9.55 -11.44
CA GLY A 127 -8.89 -9.19 -12.56
C GLY A 127 -8.04 -8.93 -13.79
N VAL A 128 -8.50 -9.35 -14.96
CA VAL A 128 -7.83 -9.14 -16.23
C VAL A 128 -8.81 -8.72 -17.31
N ARG A 129 -8.32 -8.05 -18.36
CA ARG A 129 -9.10 -7.81 -19.58
C ARG A 129 -9.43 -9.14 -20.25
N ALA A 130 -10.51 -9.14 -21.05
CA ALA A 130 -11.03 -10.34 -21.70
C ALA A 130 -9.96 -11.08 -22.53
N GLU A 131 -9.10 -10.35 -23.20
CA GLU A 131 -8.04 -10.89 -24.05
C GLU A 131 -6.95 -11.63 -23.27
N LEU A 132 -6.87 -11.44 -21.96
CA LEU A 132 -5.88 -12.06 -21.08
C LEU A 132 -6.41 -13.27 -20.30
N VAL A 133 -7.71 -13.57 -20.39
CA VAL A 133 -8.33 -14.68 -19.65
C VAL A 133 -7.66 -16.02 -19.96
N ASP A 134 -7.30 -16.28 -21.21
CA ASP A 134 -6.63 -17.51 -21.63
C ASP A 134 -5.26 -17.73 -20.97
N TYR A 135 -4.64 -16.67 -20.45
CA TYR A 135 -3.31 -16.71 -19.84
C TYR A 135 -3.33 -16.85 -18.30
N LEU A 136 -4.52 -16.79 -17.70
CA LEU A 136 -4.64 -16.90 -16.24
C LEU A 136 -4.06 -18.23 -15.74
N PRO A 137 -3.44 -18.23 -14.54
CA PRO A 137 -3.08 -19.47 -13.87
C PRO A 137 -4.32 -20.35 -13.68
N GLY A 138 -4.17 -21.64 -13.91
CA GLY A 138 -5.31 -22.57 -13.83
C GLY A 138 -5.16 -23.60 -12.72
N PRO A 139 -6.20 -24.46 -12.57
CA PRO A 139 -7.50 -24.33 -13.21
C PRO A 139 -8.35 -23.19 -12.65
N ILE A 140 -9.23 -22.65 -13.46
CA ILE A 140 -10.29 -21.70 -13.06
C ILE A 140 -11.63 -22.41 -12.98
N VAL A 141 -12.60 -21.78 -12.33
CA VAL A 141 -13.97 -22.32 -12.24
C VAL A 141 -14.83 -21.70 -13.32
N GLU A 142 -15.47 -22.54 -14.12
CA GLU A 142 -16.45 -22.12 -15.11
C GLU A 142 -17.80 -22.75 -14.81
N LYS A 143 -18.88 -22.04 -15.18
CA LYS A 143 -20.23 -22.54 -15.11
C LYS A 143 -20.61 -23.11 -16.46
N SER A 144 -20.93 -24.42 -16.52
CA SER A 144 -21.42 -25.08 -17.72
C SER A 144 -22.83 -24.60 -18.10
N GLU A 145 -23.25 -24.89 -19.33
CA GLU A 145 -24.62 -24.58 -19.84
C GLU A 145 -25.69 -25.22 -18.97
N ASP A 146 -25.47 -26.41 -18.41
CA ASP A 146 -26.36 -27.13 -17.51
C ASP A 146 -26.41 -26.54 -16.09
N GLY A 147 -25.65 -25.46 -15.84
CA GLY A 147 -25.64 -24.74 -14.55
C GLY A 147 -24.68 -25.31 -13.50
N TRP A 148 -23.93 -26.37 -13.80
CA TRP A 148 -22.90 -26.94 -12.93
C TRP A 148 -21.58 -26.17 -13.02
N TYR A 149 -20.79 -26.19 -11.95
CA TYR A 149 -19.45 -25.63 -11.92
C TYR A 149 -18.41 -26.69 -12.18
N THR A 150 -17.47 -26.42 -13.06
CA THR A 150 -16.38 -27.31 -13.41
C THR A 150 -15.03 -26.60 -13.40
N TRP A 151 -13.97 -27.38 -13.35
CA TRP A 151 -12.61 -26.88 -13.44
C TRP A 151 -12.15 -26.88 -14.89
N VAL A 152 -11.67 -25.75 -15.37
CA VAL A 152 -11.15 -25.59 -16.72
C VAL A 152 -9.74 -25.02 -16.67
N MET A 153 -8.85 -25.58 -17.47
CA MET A 153 -7.51 -25.02 -17.65
C MET A 153 -7.57 -24.02 -18.81
N PRO A 154 -7.26 -22.73 -18.58
CA PRO A 154 -7.20 -21.76 -19.67
C PRO A 154 -6.21 -22.18 -20.75
N ALA A 155 -6.53 -21.93 -22.01
CA ALA A 155 -5.85 -22.51 -23.18
C ALA A 155 -4.35 -22.17 -23.26
N LYS A 156 -3.95 -20.99 -22.75
CA LYS A 156 -2.57 -20.50 -22.76
C LYS A 156 -2.00 -20.33 -21.34
N SER A 157 -2.62 -21.01 -20.36
CA SER A 157 -2.21 -20.92 -18.96
C SER A 157 -0.79 -21.40 -18.75
N ILE A 158 -0.07 -20.74 -17.84
CA ILE A 158 1.22 -21.21 -17.33
C ILE A 158 1.07 -22.41 -16.37
N GLY A 159 -0.16 -22.85 -16.12
CA GLY A 159 -0.47 -23.96 -15.22
C GLY A 159 -0.79 -23.53 -13.80
N ARG A 160 -0.59 -24.42 -12.85
CA ARG A 160 -0.84 -24.14 -11.43
C ARG A 160 0.30 -23.32 -10.84
N VAL A 161 -0.06 -22.18 -10.24
CA VAL A 161 0.87 -21.35 -9.47
C VAL A 161 0.82 -21.69 -7.97
N LYS A 162 -0.31 -22.25 -7.51
CA LYS A 162 -0.55 -22.65 -6.11
C LYS A 162 -1.14 -24.05 -6.00
N ALA A 163 -0.97 -24.68 -4.83
CA ALA A 163 -1.55 -25.98 -4.53
C ALA A 163 -3.07 -25.95 -4.36
N PHE A 164 -3.65 -24.78 -3.96
CA PHE A 164 -5.09 -24.56 -3.74
C PHE A 164 -5.50 -23.16 -4.20
N TRP A 165 -6.79 -22.85 -4.19
CA TRP A 165 -7.38 -21.63 -4.79
C TRP A 165 -7.54 -20.46 -3.82
N GLY A 166 -6.68 -20.32 -2.84
CA GLY A 166 -6.71 -19.29 -1.81
C GLY A 166 -7.35 -19.78 -0.51
N ASN A 167 -7.36 -18.89 0.47
CA ASN A 167 -7.86 -19.18 1.81
C ASN A 167 -9.38 -19.07 1.84
N PHE A 168 -10.10 -20.20 1.81
CA PHE A 168 -11.56 -20.24 1.73
C PHE A 168 -12.24 -19.37 2.83
N GLY A 169 -11.80 -19.47 4.08
CA GLY A 169 -12.33 -18.66 5.17
C GLY A 169 -12.14 -17.15 4.97
N VAL A 170 -11.03 -16.74 4.35
CA VAL A 170 -10.78 -15.33 3.97
C VAL A 170 -11.72 -14.88 2.86
N LEU A 171 -11.96 -15.74 1.86
CA LEU A 171 -12.91 -15.44 0.78
C LEU A 171 -14.34 -15.27 1.32
N VAL A 172 -14.76 -16.12 2.26
CA VAL A 172 -16.09 -16.01 2.92
C VAL A 172 -16.18 -14.69 3.71
N ARG A 173 -15.13 -14.29 4.42
CA ARG A 173 -15.10 -13.01 5.15
C ARG A 173 -15.23 -11.82 4.19
N ALA A 174 -14.44 -11.78 3.12
CA ALA A 174 -14.54 -10.74 2.11
C ALA A 174 -15.92 -10.68 1.46
N TYR A 175 -16.49 -11.84 1.11
CA TYR A 175 -17.85 -11.92 0.58
C TYR A 175 -18.89 -11.36 1.55
N THR A 176 -18.79 -11.74 2.84
CA THR A 176 -19.69 -11.23 3.89
C THR A 176 -19.57 -9.71 4.02
N TYR A 177 -18.34 -9.19 4.06
CA TYR A 177 -18.08 -7.76 4.12
C TYR A 177 -18.74 -7.00 2.95
N ILE A 178 -18.51 -7.47 1.72
CA ILE A 178 -19.12 -6.89 0.52
C ILE A 178 -20.67 -6.93 0.59
N ARG A 179 -21.21 -8.07 1.03
CA ARG A 179 -22.67 -8.24 1.13
C ARG A 179 -23.32 -7.37 2.22
N MET A 180 -22.61 -7.17 3.34
CA MET A 180 -23.11 -6.33 4.43
C MET A 180 -23.17 -4.85 4.04
N HIS A 181 -22.15 -4.35 3.36
CA HIS A 181 -22.06 -2.95 2.97
C HIS A 181 -22.87 -2.63 1.70
N GLY A 182 -22.94 -3.57 0.76
CA GLY A 182 -23.53 -3.32 -0.55
C GLY A 182 -22.76 -2.24 -1.34
N ALA A 183 -23.28 -1.86 -2.50
CA ALA A 183 -22.60 -0.89 -3.37
C ALA A 183 -22.47 0.50 -2.72
N GLN A 184 -23.53 0.95 -2.04
CA GLN A 184 -23.53 2.26 -1.39
C GLN A 184 -22.57 2.30 -0.21
N GLY A 185 -22.59 1.31 0.68
CA GLY A 185 -21.71 1.27 1.85
C GLY A 185 -20.22 1.12 1.46
N LEU A 186 -19.89 0.38 0.40
CA LEU A 186 -18.53 0.30 -0.11
C LEU A 186 -18.02 1.64 -0.62
N ARG A 187 -18.87 2.43 -1.26
CA ARG A 187 -18.54 3.80 -1.67
C ARG A 187 -18.32 4.71 -0.46
N GLU A 188 -19.21 4.65 0.53
CA GLU A 188 -19.10 5.43 1.78
C GLU A 188 -17.81 5.11 2.54
N ILE A 189 -17.34 3.86 2.52
CA ILE A 189 -16.05 3.46 3.07
C ILE A 189 -14.91 4.27 2.45
N SER A 190 -14.85 4.34 1.12
CA SER A 190 -13.81 5.12 0.43
C SER A 190 -13.91 6.62 0.71
N GLU A 191 -15.11 7.16 0.67
CA GLU A 191 -15.35 8.59 0.96
C GLU A 191 -14.91 8.95 2.38
N ASN A 192 -15.26 8.12 3.37
CA ASN A 192 -14.86 8.34 4.77
C ASN A 192 -13.35 8.14 4.98
N ALA A 193 -12.73 7.15 4.35
CA ALA A 193 -11.29 6.94 4.45
C ALA A 193 -10.51 8.16 3.93
N VAL A 194 -10.92 8.71 2.78
CA VAL A 194 -10.32 9.91 2.19
C VAL A 194 -10.58 11.15 3.08
N LEU A 195 -11.81 11.29 3.59
CA LEU A 195 -12.15 12.40 4.49
C LEU A 195 -11.29 12.37 5.75
N ASN A 196 -11.17 11.22 6.40
CA ASN A 196 -10.41 11.05 7.63
C ASN A 196 -8.92 11.34 7.45
N ALA A 197 -8.33 10.86 6.35
CA ALA A 197 -6.93 11.14 6.04
C ALA A 197 -6.67 12.64 5.82
N ASN A 198 -7.52 13.32 5.06
CA ASN A 198 -7.41 14.76 4.83
C ASN A 198 -7.65 15.58 6.11
N TYR A 199 -8.54 15.11 6.99
CA TYR A 199 -8.75 15.73 8.29
C TYR A 199 -7.47 15.69 9.14
N LEU A 200 -6.84 14.52 9.29
CA LEU A 200 -5.58 14.39 10.04
C LEU A 200 -4.44 15.15 9.37
N GLN A 201 -4.33 15.11 8.04
CA GLN A 201 -3.34 15.89 7.30
C GLN A 201 -3.46 17.38 7.65
N ALA A 202 -4.68 17.91 7.64
CA ALA A 202 -4.94 19.31 7.97
C ALA A 202 -4.58 19.66 9.43
N ARG A 203 -4.85 18.73 10.38
CA ARG A 203 -4.52 18.90 11.81
C ARG A 203 -3.01 18.91 12.06
N LEU A 204 -2.24 18.13 11.30
CA LEU A 204 -0.79 17.99 11.47
C LEU A 204 0.02 18.97 10.62
N ARG A 205 -0.62 19.64 9.66
CA ARG A 205 0.04 20.65 8.81
C ARG A 205 0.64 21.78 9.66
N GLY A 206 1.90 22.12 9.40
CA GLY A 206 2.64 23.13 10.16
C GLY A 206 3.29 22.61 11.45
N VAL A 207 2.98 21.38 11.86
CA VAL A 207 3.65 20.71 12.99
C VAL A 207 4.67 19.71 12.47
N TYR A 208 4.27 18.89 11.50
CA TYR A 208 5.13 17.95 10.78
C TYR A 208 5.31 18.40 9.34
N PRO A 209 6.52 18.27 8.75
CA PRO A 209 6.68 18.45 7.32
C PRO A 209 5.87 17.38 6.57
N ILE A 210 5.06 17.80 5.62
CA ILE A 210 4.27 16.92 4.76
C ILE A 210 4.63 17.28 3.31
N PRO A 211 5.47 16.48 2.61
CA PRO A 211 6.04 16.85 1.32
C PRO A 211 5.02 17.27 0.25
N HIS A 212 3.84 16.64 0.25
CA HIS A 212 2.75 16.93 -0.67
C HIS A 212 1.49 17.44 0.06
N GLY A 213 1.68 18.14 1.18
CA GLY A 213 0.58 18.62 2.03
C GLY A 213 -0.29 19.72 1.40
N ASP A 214 0.10 20.28 0.27
CA ASP A 214 -0.68 21.20 -0.56
C ASP A 214 -1.73 20.49 -1.44
N ARG A 215 -1.60 19.16 -1.60
CA ARG A 215 -2.54 18.33 -2.34
C ARG A 215 -3.55 17.66 -1.40
N THR A 216 -4.76 17.43 -1.91
CA THR A 216 -5.71 16.50 -1.30
C THR A 216 -5.11 15.10 -1.36
N CYS A 217 -4.96 14.45 -0.21
CA CYS A 217 -4.55 13.06 -0.16
C CYS A 217 -5.76 12.14 -0.34
N MET A 218 -5.48 10.88 -0.67
CA MET A 218 -6.48 9.84 -0.70
C MET A 218 -6.69 9.27 0.73
N HIS A 219 -6.64 7.98 0.94
CA HIS A 219 -6.89 7.33 2.24
C HIS A 219 -5.74 7.44 3.25
N GLU A 220 -4.58 7.88 2.82
CA GLU A 220 -3.36 8.02 3.60
C GLU A 220 -2.57 9.25 3.18
N PHE A 221 -1.64 9.68 4.01
CA PHE A 221 -0.65 10.71 3.65
C PHE A 221 0.69 10.42 4.34
N VAL A 222 1.76 10.99 3.80
CA VAL A 222 3.11 10.81 4.35
C VAL A 222 3.57 12.11 4.99
N ALA A 223 3.86 12.05 6.28
CA ALA A 223 4.56 13.07 7.03
C ALA A 223 6.03 12.66 7.24
N GLN A 224 6.87 13.59 7.66
CA GLN A 224 8.27 13.32 8.01
C GLN A 224 8.48 13.46 9.51
N GLY A 225 9.14 12.47 10.11
CA GLY A 225 9.57 12.51 11.50
C GLY A 225 10.77 13.42 11.78
N LYS A 226 11.26 14.12 10.76
CA LYS A 226 12.34 15.12 10.89
C LYS A 226 11.76 16.47 11.31
N LEU A 227 11.73 16.72 12.60
CA LEU A 227 11.14 17.93 13.17
C LEU A 227 12.13 19.08 13.24
N GLU A 228 11.68 20.26 12.84
CA GLU A 228 12.45 21.49 13.05
C GLU A 228 12.60 21.80 14.55
N GLY A 229 13.80 22.15 14.97
CA GLY A 229 14.12 22.43 16.38
C GLY A 229 14.33 21.20 17.27
N ALA A 230 14.28 19.98 16.71
CA ALA A 230 14.54 18.72 17.45
C ALA A 230 15.64 17.87 16.79
N PRO A 231 16.89 18.36 16.71
CA PRO A 231 17.97 17.62 16.09
C PRO A 231 18.26 16.34 16.85
N GLY A 232 18.41 15.22 16.12
CA GLY A 232 18.71 13.91 16.72
C GLY A 232 17.48 13.12 17.17
N ILE A 233 16.27 13.61 16.94
CA ILE A 233 15.03 12.82 16.98
C ILE A 233 14.76 12.29 15.57
N ASN A 234 14.38 11.04 15.49
CA ASN A 234 14.05 10.36 14.23
C ASN A 234 12.61 9.80 14.28
N THR A 235 12.16 9.30 13.15
CA THR A 235 10.83 8.72 12.98
C THR A 235 10.53 7.58 13.96
N MET A 236 11.53 6.72 14.24
CA MET A 236 11.34 5.62 15.20
C MET A 236 11.12 6.14 16.63
N ASP A 237 11.78 7.24 17.01
CA ASP A 237 11.59 7.85 18.34
C ASP A 237 10.16 8.35 18.52
N ILE A 238 9.61 8.99 17.48
CA ILE A 238 8.21 9.44 17.46
C ILE A 238 7.25 8.25 17.53
N ALA A 239 7.49 7.21 16.73
CA ALA A 239 6.66 6.00 16.72
C ALA A 239 6.66 5.30 18.09
N LYS A 240 7.82 5.17 18.74
CA LYS A 240 7.92 4.58 20.08
C LYS A 240 7.25 5.44 21.14
N ARG A 241 7.34 6.77 21.02
CA ARG A 241 6.66 7.67 21.96
C ARG A 241 5.14 7.63 21.78
N LEU A 242 4.66 7.46 20.57
CA LEU A 242 3.23 7.35 20.28
C LEU A 242 2.58 6.14 20.99
N MET A 243 3.34 5.04 21.21
CA MET A 243 2.88 3.89 21.99
C MET A 243 2.58 4.26 23.45
N ASP A 244 3.27 5.24 24.03
CA ASP A 244 3.01 5.73 25.39
C ASP A 244 1.72 6.58 25.48
N TYR A 245 1.17 6.98 24.34
CA TYR A 245 -0.14 7.62 24.19
C TYR A 245 -1.24 6.63 23.81
N ASP A 246 -0.97 5.31 23.93
CA ASP A 246 -1.89 4.22 23.60
C ASP A 246 -2.32 4.14 22.13
N PHE A 247 -1.52 4.69 21.22
CA PHE A 247 -1.75 4.57 19.78
C PHE A 247 -0.83 3.54 19.14
N HIS A 248 -1.39 2.80 18.18
CA HIS A 248 -0.59 2.01 17.26
C HIS A 248 0.21 2.95 16.35
N PRO A 249 1.54 2.80 16.27
CA PRO A 249 2.34 3.67 15.42
C PRO A 249 2.01 3.49 13.95
N PRO A 250 2.09 4.56 13.14
CA PRO A 250 2.00 4.45 11.69
C PRO A 250 3.20 3.69 11.11
N THR A 251 3.11 3.30 9.84
CA THR A 251 4.24 2.73 9.10
C THR A 251 5.38 3.74 9.05
N VAL A 252 6.59 3.31 9.43
CA VAL A 252 7.79 4.15 9.46
C VAL A 252 8.75 3.81 8.33
N TYR A 253 9.55 4.80 7.87
CA TYR A 253 10.57 4.65 6.83
C TYR A 253 10.04 4.15 5.48
N PHE A 254 8.76 4.34 5.23
CA PHE A 254 8.12 4.01 3.96
C PHE A 254 7.10 5.11 3.59
N PRO A 255 6.99 5.50 2.31
CA PRO A 255 7.75 5.05 1.14
C PRO A 255 9.21 5.54 1.16
N LEU A 256 10.11 4.79 0.50
CA LEU A 256 11.57 5.04 0.55
C LEU A 256 12.00 6.38 -0.05
N ILE A 257 11.20 6.96 -0.94
CA ILE A 257 11.46 8.26 -1.58
C ILE A 257 11.25 9.44 -0.62
N VAL A 258 10.64 9.22 0.55
CA VAL A 258 10.48 10.23 1.59
C VAL A 258 11.40 9.89 2.76
N SER A 259 12.39 10.76 3.01
CA SER A 259 13.27 10.61 4.16
C SER A 259 12.50 10.75 5.48
N GLU A 260 12.78 9.87 6.45
CA GLU A 260 12.10 9.86 7.76
C GLU A 260 10.56 9.81 7.63
N ALA A 261 10.06 8.98 6.73
CA ALA A 261 8.64 8.86 6.45
C ALA A 261 7.84 8.29 7.62
N LEU A 262 6.69 8.89 7.84
CA LEU A 262 5.57 8.44 8.67
C LEU A 262 4.35 8.35 7.77
N MET A 263 3.93 7.15 7.38
CA MET A 263 2.73 6.94 6.57
C MET A 263 1.53 6.78 7.49
N ILE A 264 0.63 7.74 7.47
CA ILE A 264 -0.53 7.82 8.35
C ILE A 264 -1.79 7.47 7.56
N GLU A 265 -2.44 6.38 7.95
CA GLU A 265 -3.72 5.90 7.41
C GLU A 265 -4.71 5.72 8.57
N PRO A 266 -5.65 6.66 8.78
CA PRO A 266 -6.62 6.56 9.87
C PRO A 266 -7.72 5.53 9.62
N THR A 267 -7.93 5.12 8.38
CA THR A 267 -9.04 4.31 7.89
C THR A 267 -10.43 4.97 8.05
N GLU A 268 -11.46 4.35 7.49
CA GLU A 268 -12.86 4.79 7.62
C GLU A 268 -13.47 4.46 8.98
N THR A 269 -12.83 3.59 9.75
CA THR A 269 -13.37 3.09 11.01
C THR A 269 -13.11 3.99 12.21
N GLU A 270 -12.19 4.95 12.07
CA GLU A 270 -11.82 5.83 13.16
C GLU A 270 -12.85 6.93 13.40
N SER A 271 -13.20 7.14 14.67
CA SER A 271 -14.07 8.25 15.05
C SER A 271 -13.32 9.59 15.02
N LYS A 272 -14.09 10.68 14.93
CA LYS A 272 -13.50 12.02 15.02
C LYS A 272 -12.75 12.23 16.34
N GLU A 273 -13.28 11.72 17.44
CA GLU A 273 -12.68 11.81 18.78
C GLU A 273 -11.34 11.08 18.83
N THR A 274 -11.25 9.89 18.24
CA THR A 274 -9.98 9.12 18.13
C THR A 274 -8.96 9.88 17.28
N MET A 275 -9.40 10.43 16.16
CA MET A 275 -8.52 11.22 15.28
C MET A 275 -8.04 12.52 15.95
N ASP A 276 -8.90 13.18 16.70
CA ASP A 276 -8.51 14.36 17.49
C ASP A 276 -7.46 13.99 18.53
N ALA A 277 -7.69 12.94 19.29
CA ALA A 277 -6.75 12.47 20.30
C ALA A 277 -5.40 12.04 19.69
N PHE A 278 -5.41 11.39 18.51
CA PHE A 278 -4.19 11.06 17.77
C PHE A 278 -3.43 12.32 17.34
N ALA A 279 -4.13 13.29 16.76
CA ALA A 279 -3.53 14.55 16.32
C ALA A 279 -2.93 15.32 17.51
N ASP A 280 -3.64 15.38 18.63
CA ASP A 280 -3.17 16.05 19.84
C ASP A 280 -1.93 15.34 20.42
N ALA A 281 -1.91 14.00 20.43
CA ALA A 281 -0.73 13.22 20.82
C ALA A 281 0.47 13.52 19.92
N MET A 282 0.28 13.54 18.60
CA MET A 282 1.34 13.89 17.65
C MET A 282 1.87 15.30 17.85
N ILE A 283 0.99 16.28 18.08
CA ILE A 283 1.38 17.67 18.37
C ILE A 283 2.19 17.74 19.66
N GLN A 284 1.73 17.05 20.71
CA GLN A 284 2.43 16.98 21.99
C GLN A 284 3.81 16.33 21.86
N ILE A 285 3.92 15.24 21.10
CA ILE A 285 5.20 14.56 20.82
C ILE A 285 6.17 15.50 20.09
N ALA A 286 5.69 16.29 19.15
CA ALA A 286 6.52 17.30 18.47
C ALA A 286 7.01 18.39 19.40
N GLN A 287 6.23 18.76 20.42
CA GLN A 287 6.66 19.70 21.47
C GLN A 287 7.69 19.03 22.39
N GLU A 288 7.42 17.82 22.89
CA GLU A 288 8.34 17.04 23.72
C GLU A 288 9.69 16.82 23.03
N ALA A 289 9.68 16.58 21.72
CA ALA A 289 10.90 16.42 20.93
C ALA A 289 11.84 17.64 20.99
N ARG A 290 11.28 18.84 21.12
CA ARG A 290 12.03 20.10 21.24
C ARG A 290 12.45 20.40 22.68
N GLU A 291 11.56 20.15 23.64
CA GLU A 291 11.76 20.53 25.05
C GLU A 291 12.54 19.46 25.83
N ASN A 292 12.29 18.19 25.56
CA ASN A 292 12.91 17.05 26.27
C ASN A 292 13.13 15.86 25.33
N PRO A 293 14.09 15.92 24.41
CA PRO A 293 14.34 14.85 23.42
C PRO A 293 14.66 13.49 24.03
N GLU A 294 15.22 13.43 25.23
CA GLU A 294 15.50 12.15 25.93
C GLU A 294 14.24 11.37 26.24
N LEU A 295 13.11 12.04 26.43
CA LEU A 295 11.81 11.39 26.63
C LEU A 295 11.42 10.53 25.42
N LEU A 296 11.70 10.99 24.19
CA LEU A 296 11.42 10.24 22.97
C LEU A 296 12.47 9.14 22.75
N LYS A 297 13.74 9.43 22.97
CA LYS A 297 14.83 8.47 22.76
C LYS A 297 14.74 7.25 23.67
N THR A 298 14.17 7.39 24.87
CA THR A 298 13.98 6.32 25.83
C THR A 298 12.62 5.65 25.76
N ALA A 299 11.68 6.19 24.96
CA ALA A 299 10.36 5.58 24.74
C ALA A 299 10.46 4.20 24.04
N PRO A 300 9.48 3.30 24.28
CA PRO A 300 8.27 3.47 25.07
C PRO A 300 8.53 3.29 26.58
N HIS A 301 7.80 3.99 27.44
CA HIS A 301 7.93 3.90 28.90
C HIS A 301 6.89 2.97 29.52
N HIS A 302 5.70 2.90 28.95
CA HIS A 302 4.56 2.17 29.51
C HIS A 302 4.40 0.77 28.90
N ALA A 303 5.03 0.48 27.75
CA ALA A 303 4.96 -0.84 27.13
C ALA A 303 5.76 -1.88 27.93
N PRO A 304 5.31 -3.16 27.96
CA PRO A 304 6.03 -4.26 28.63
C PRO A 304 7.44 -4.49 28.09
N LEU A 305 7.63 -4.28 26.79
CA LEU A 305 8.93 -4.35 26.12
C LEU A 305 9.39 -2.94 25.71
N LYS A 306 10.65 -2.69 25.96
CA LYS A 306 11.32 -1.47 25.54
C LYS A 306 11.78 -1.58 24.09
N ARG A 307 12.78 -0.79 23.69
CA ARG A 307 13.40 -0.89 22.37
C ARG A 307 14.07 -2.25 22.19
N LEU A 308 13.81 -2.87 21.07
CA LEU A 308 14.41 -4.13 20.66
C LEU A 308 15.64 -3.86 19.83
N ASP A 309 16.62 -4.74 19.88
CA ASP A 309 17.76 -4.75 18.97
C ASP A 309 17.36 -5.42 17.64
N GLU A 310 16.74 -4.63 16.78
CA GLU A 310 16.21 -5.10 15.48
C GLU A 310 17.35 -5.55 14.54
N VAL A 311 18.53 -4.93 14.66
CA VAL A 311 19.71 -5.30 13.86
C VAL A 311 20.21 -6.68 14.27
N ARG A 312 20.32 -6.94 15.57
CA ARG A 312 20.70 -8.23 16.08
C ARG A 312 19.64 -9.30 15.75
N ALA A 313 18.37 -8.97 15.91
CA ALA A 313 17.27 -9.89 15.58
C ALA A 313 17.27 -10.30 14.11
N ALA A 314 17.68 -9.41 13.21
CA ALA A 314 17.79 -9.71 11.78
C ALA A 314 19.05 -10.49 11.39
N LYS A 315 20.17 -10.25 12.09
CA LYS A 315 21.47 -10.85 11.76
C LYS A 315 21.76 -12.15 12.50
N GLU A 316 21.26 -12.27 13.73
CA GLU A 316 21.50 -13.40 14.64
C GLU A 316 20.19 -14.12 14.94
N LEU A 317 19.62 -14.76 13.92
CA LEU A 317 18.34 -15.45 14.01
C LEU A 317 18.43 -16.63 14.99
N GLN A 318 17.66 -16.59 16.07
CA GLN A 318 17.44 -17.75 16.94
C GLN A 318 16.13 -18.43 16.56
N LEU A 319 16.23 -19.52 15.83
CA LEU A 319 15.07 -20.26 15.29
C LEU A 319 14.61 -21.39 16.23
N CYS A 320 15.32 -21.63 17.33
CA CYS A 320 15.01 -22.67 18.30
C CYS A 320 14.44 -22.07 19.59
N TYR A 321 13.36 -22.63 20.08
CA TYR A 321 12.83 -22.40 21.41
C TYR A 321 13.25 -23.57 22.31
N ALA A 322 14.52 -23.62 22.66
CA ALA A 322 14.98 -24.57 23.69
C ALA A 322 16.00 -23.88 24.63
N PRO A 323 15.93 -24.08 25.95
CA PRO A 323 16.96 -23.61 26.85
C PRO A 323 18.30 -24.23 26.46
N GLY A 324 19.27 -23.40 26.10
CA GLY A 324 20.60 -23.84 25.71
C GLY A 324 20.88 -23.98 24.18
N CYS A 325 19.97 -23.63 23.31
CA CYS A 325 20.28 -23.41 21.90
C CYS A 325 20.92 -22.01 21.75
N SER A 326 22.24 -21.95 21.72
CA SER A 326 23.03 -20.78 21.31
C SER A 326 23.58 -20.97 19.91
#